data_c4abc5f717f17b630726961f78f59f59
#
_entry.id   c4abc5f717f17b630726961f78f59f59
#
_cell.length_a   1.000
_cell.length_b   1.000
_cell.length_c   1.000
_cell.angle_alpha   90.00
_cell.angle_beta   90.00
_cell.angle_gamma   90.00
#
_symmetry.space_group_name_H-M   'P 1'
#
loop_
_entity.id
_entity.type
_entity.pdbx_description
1 polymer ?
#
loop_
_entity_poly.entity_id
_entity_poly.type
_entity_poly.pdbx_seq_one_letter_code
_entity_poly.pdbx_strand_id
1 'polypeptide(L)'
;GMAEAAESVLLVTDHVVGARSISDLGAEVDDDVLDQLWSQLQRAHAAGLAHGSIDASSVVVDESGRLWLLDWASGETISTELSRRVDLAQALALTALAVGAERAIDAASRSLTTAQLASIAPMLQRVVLPRQTREVMGRRGASRQVLQDLRDALVALTPTADAEPA
;
A
#
# COMPACT_ATOMS: atom_id res chain seq x y z
N GLY A 1 15.32 -16.07 -12.24
CA GLY A 1 15.35 -16.53 -13.63
C GLY A 1 13.94 -16.75 -14.17
N MET A 2 13.78 -16.71 -15.48
CA MET A 2 12.50 -16.93 -16.16
C MET A 2 12.68 -18.08 -17.13
N ALA A 3 11.77 -19.05 -17.06
CA ALA A 3 11.75 -20.18 -18.00
C ALA A 3 10.37 -20.25 -18.67
N GLU A 4 10.33 -20.43 -19.97
CA GLU A 4 9.14 -20.50 -20.80
C GLU A 4 8.94 -21.94 -21.28
N ALA A 5 7.76 -22.51 -21.01
CA ALA A 5 7.32 -23.77 -21.56
C ALA A 5 6.06 -23.49 -22.40
N ALA A 6 5.71 -24.34 -23.36
CA ALA A 6 4.79 -24.09 -24.46
C ALA A 6 3.41 -23.45 -24.11
N GLU A 7 3.00 -23.46 -22.84
CA GLU A 7 1.75 -22.82 -22.35
C GLU A 7 1.88 -22.25 -20.93
N SER A 8 3.10 -22.13 -20.38
CA SER A 8 3.31 -21.68 -19.01
C SER A 8 4.58 -20.85 -18.86
N VAL A 9 4.51 -19.76 -18.13
CA VAL A 9 5.66 -18.96 -17.70
C VAL A 9 5.95 -19.28 -16.24
N LEU A 10 7.17 -19.76 -15.94
CA LEU A 10 7.66 -20.00 -14.60
C LEU A 10 8.55 -18.83 -14.18
N LEU A 11 8.13 -18.08 -13.18
CA LEU A 11 8.95 -17.06 -12.53
C LEU A 11 9.59 -17.66 -11.28
N VAL A 12 10.91 -17.74 -11.28
CA VAL A 12 11.69 -18.19 -10.12
C VAL A 12 12.29 -16.96 -9.45
N THR A 13 11.91 -16.72 -8.19
CA THR A 13 12.41 -15.64 -7.35
C THR A 13 13.20 -16.19 -6.18
N ASP A 14 14.10 -15.40 -5.63
CA ASP A 14 14.83 -15.75 -4.41
C ASP A 14 13.87 -15.75 -3.21
N HIS A 15 14.09 -16.69 -2.29
CA HIS A 15 13.37 -16.72 -1.02
C HIS A 15 13.95 -15.68 -0.05
N VAL A 16 13.08 -14.86 0.55
CA VAL A 16 13.50 -13.88 1.57
C VAL A 16 13.52 -14.56 2.93
N VAL A 17 14.72 -14.92 3.38
CA VAL A 17 14.92 -15.62 4.65
C VAL A 17 14.63 -14.69 5.83
N GLY A 18 13.96 -15.21 6.87
CA GLY A 18 13.67 -14.46 8.09
C GLY A 18 12.68 -13.31 7.92
N ALA A 19 12.01 -13.24 6.77
CA ALA A 19 11.06 -12.17 6.50
C ALA A 19 9.84 -12.24 7.43
N ARG A 20 9.46 -11.08 7.96
CA ARG A 20 8.25 -10.86 8.75
C ARG A 20 7.32 -9.91 8.01
N SER A 21 6.02 -10.17 8.06
CA SER A 21 5.05 -9.24 7.43
C SER A 21 5.03 -7.91 8.19
N ILE A 22 4.71 -6.83 7.47
CA ILE A 22 4.52 -5.51 8.11
C ILE A 22 3.41 -5.54 9.18
N SER A 23 2.43 -6.41 9.01
CA SER A 23 1.35 -6.61 9.98
C SER A 23 1.81 -7.33 11.26
N ASP A 24 2.78 -8.24 11.15
CA ASP A 24 3.35 -8.94 12.31
C ASP A 24 4.29 -8.04 13.11
N LEU A 25 4.99 -7.14 12.43
CA LEU A 25 5.82 -6.12 13.05
C LEU A 25 4.97 -5.06 13.77
N GLY A 26 3.84 -4.68 13.20
CA GLY A 26 2.93 -3.70 13.80
C GLY A 26 3.65 -2.39 14.15
N ALA A 27 3.53 -1.95 15.42
CA ALA A 27 4.15 -0.72 15.90
C ALA A 27 5.68 -0.72 15.89
N GLU A 28 6.33 -1.89 15.77
CA GLU A 28 7.79 -2.03 15.67
C GLU A 28 8.34 -1.64 14.28
N VAL A 29 7.47 -1.38 13.30
CA VAL A 29 7.88 -0.94 11.97
C VAL A 29 8.54 0.44 12.05
N ASP A 30 9.77 0.54 11.57
CA ASP A 30 10.50 1.80 11.48
C ASP A 30 9.96 2.68 10.34
N ASP A 31 10.13 3.99 10.46
CA ASP A 31 9.71 4.94 9.43
C ASP A 31 10.48 4.75 8.12
N ASP A 32 11.73 4.35 8.19
CA ASP A 32 12.53 3.98 6.99
C ASP A 32 11.90 2.83 6.20
N VAL A 33 11.29 1.86 6.88
CA VAL A 33 10.58 0.75 6.23
C VAL A 33 9.33 1.26 5.52
N LEU A 34 8.58 2.17 6.14
CA LEU A 34 7.43 2.80 5.52
C LEU A 34 7.83 3.61 4.29
N ASP A 35 8.92 4.36 4.37
CA ASP A 35 9.46 5.13 3.24
C ASP A 35 9.93 4.22 2.09
N GLN A 36 10.50 3.06 2.40
CA GLN A 36 10.85 2.05 1.40
C GLN A 36 9.62 1.54 0.64
N LEU A 37 8.50 1.29 1.34
CA LEU A 37 7.24 0.85 0.70
C LEU A 37 6.77 1.86 -0.34
N TRP A 38 6.64 3.12 0.06
CA TRP A 38 6.18 4.19 -0.84
C TRP A 38 7.13 4.41 -2.01
N SER A 39 8.43 4.39 -1.75
CA SER A 39 9.46 4.52 -2.80
C SER A 39 9.40 3.37 -3.81
N GLN A 40 9.23 2.12 -3.36
CA GLN A 40 9.10 0.97 -4.25
C GLN A 40 7.84 1.04 -5.10
N LEU A 41 6.69 1.42 -4.52
CA LEU A 41 5.45 1.61 -5.27
C LEU A 41 5.58 2.71 -6.32
N GLN A 42 6.14 3.85 -5.97
CA GLN A 42 6.36 4.93 -6.93
C GLN A 42 7.26 4.51 -8.09
N ARG A 43 8.33 3.76 -7.80
CA ARG A 43 9.22 3.23 -8.85
C ARG A 43 8.51 2.25 -9.77
N ALA A 44 7.68 1.36 -9.22
CA ALA A 44 6.87 0.43 -10.00
C ALA A 44 5.88 1.18 -10.89
N HIS A 45 5.15 2.13 -10.33
CA HIS A 45 4.19 2.95 -11.07
C HIS A 45 4.86 3.79 -12.17
N ALA A 46 6.04 4.35 -11.90
CA ALA A 46 6.82 5.09 -12.90
C ALA A 46 7.31 4.18 -14.05
N ALA A 47 7.55 2.90 -13.77
CA ALA A 47 7.86 1.88 -14.77
C ALA A 47 6.64 1.33 -15.51
N GLY A 48 5.42 1.84 -15.21
CA GLY A 48 4.18 1.39 -15.83
C GLY A 48 3.58 0.13 -15.21
N LEU A 49 4.07 -0.30 -14.05
CA LEU A 49 3.59 -1.48 -13.33
C LEU A 49 2.56 -1.10 -12.26
N ALA A 50 1.58 -1.96 -12.01
CA ALA A 50 0.76 -1.94 -10.81
C ALA A 50 0.77 -3.32 -10.16
N HIS A 51 0.70 -3.36 -8.83
CA HIS A 51 0.77 -4.61 -8.07
C HIS A 51 -0.56 -5.37 -8.08
N GLY A 52 -1.66 -4.67 -7.90
CA GLY A 52 -3.03 -5.20 -7.98
C GLY A 52 -3.56 -5.82 -6.69
N SER A 53 -2.69 -6.28 -5.76
CA SER A 53 -3.11 -6.92 -4.51
C SER A 53 -2.07 -6.72 -3.40
N ILE A 54 -2.06 -5.55 -2.77
CA ILE A 54 -1.13 -5.24 -1.67
C ILE A 54 -1.78 -5.59 -0.34
N ASP A 55 -1.24 -6.60 0.33
CA ASP A 55 -1.68 -7.06 1.64
C ASP A 55 -0.50 -7.52 2.52
N ALA A 56 -0.80 -8.08 3.70
CA ALA A 56 0.22 -8.50 4.65
C ALA A 56 1.14 -9.62 4.13
N SER A 57 0.72 -10.39 3.13
CA SER A 57 1.54 -11.46 2.55
C SER A 57 2.50 -10.92 1.50
N SER A 58 2.17 -9.81 0.86
CA SER A 58 2.97 -9.20 -0.19
C SER A 58 3.99 -8.17 0.30
N VAL A 59 3.87 -7.67 1.54
CA VAL A 59 4.78 -6.67 2.12
C VAL A 59 5.50 -7.26 3.32
N VAL A 60 6.78 -7.60 3.12
CA VAL A 60 7.60 -8.23 4.15
C VAL A 60 8.91 -7.47 4.36
N VAL A 61 9.47 -7.61 5.56
CA VAL A 61 10.75 -7.00 5.96
C VAL A 61 11.70 -8.11 6.37
N ASP A 62 12.91 -8.12 5.82
CA ASP A 62 13.94 -9.07 6.19
C ASP A 62 14.68 -8.66 7.47
N GLU A 63 15.58 -9.52 7.94
CA GLU A 63 16.36 -9.29 9.16
C GLU A 63 17.27 -8.05 9.10
N SER A 64 17.57 -7.57 7.89
CA SER A 64 18.38 -6.34 7.70
C SER A 64 17.55 -5.06 7.73
N GLY A 65 16.23 -5.14 7.86
CA GLY A 65 15.32 -4.00 7.79
C GLY A 65 14.96 -3.57 6.37
N ARG A 66 15.27 -4.42 5.36
CA ARG A 66 14.91 -4.15 3.97
C ARG A 66 13.50 -4.64 3.69
N LEU A 67 12.69 -3.77 3.09
CA LEU A 67 11.35 -4.10 2.65
C LEU A 67 11.38 -4.77 1.27
N TRP A 68 10.56 -5.81 1.13
CA TRP A 68 10.33 -6.54 -0.10
C TRP A 68 8.84 -6.49 -0.44
N LEU A 69 8.56 -6.16 -1.68
CA LEU A 69 7.22 -6.23 -2.25
C LEU A 69 7.13 -7.48 -3.12
N LEU A 70 6.36 -8.46 -2.66
CA LEU A 70 6.26 -9.81 -3.22
C LEU A 70 4.91 -10.01 -3.91
N ASP A 71 4.75 -11.18 -4.57
CA ASP A 71 3.47 -11.66 -5.12
C ASP A 71 2.87 -10.73 -6.20
N TRP A 72 3.64 -10.52 -7.25
CA TRP A 72 3.23 -9.76 -8.43
C TRP A 72 2.32 -10.53 -9.39
N ALA A 73 1.77 -11.69 -8.98
CA ALA A 73 0.95 -12.54 -9.83
C ALA A 73 -0.35 -11.85 -10.32
N SER A 74 -0.89 -10.93 -9.52
CA SER A 74 -2.04 -10.11 -9.89
C SER A 74 -1.66 -8.79 -10.56
N GLY A 75 -0.35 -8.58 -10.80
CA GLY A 75 0.18 -7.31 -11.30
C GLY A 75 -0.15 -7.04 -12.77
N GLU A 76 -0.25 -5.77 -13.10
CA GLU A 76 -0.42 -5.27 -14.46
C GLU A 76 0.90 -4.72 -14.99
N THR A 77 1.28 -5.14 -16.19
CA THR A 77 2.48 -4.63 -16.90
C THR A 77 2.20 -3.36 -17.71
N ILE A 78 0.94 -3.01 -17.87
CA ILE A 78 0.46 -1.74 -18.43
C ILE A 78 -0.57 -1.19 -17.46
N SER A 79 -0.08 -0.51 -16.43
CA SER A 79 -0.95 -0.01 -15.37
C SER A 79 -1.77 1.19 -15.80
N THR A 80 -3.03 1.20 -15.39
CA THR A 80 -3.91 2.36 -15.52
C THR A 80 -3.74 3.31 -14.34
N GLU A 81 -4.21 4.53 -14.48
CA GLU A 81 -4.27 5.48 -13.34
C GLU A 81 -5.12 4.91 -12.20
N LEU A 82 -6.19 4.21 -12.53
CA LEU A 82 -7.06 3.58 -11.54
C LEU A 82 -6.32 2.47 -10.77
N SER A 83 -5.62 1.57 -11.46
CA SER A 83 -4.89 0.47 -10.81
C SER A 83 -3.78 1.00 -9.88
N ARG A 84 -3.09 2.08 -10.27
CA ARG A 84 -2.12 2.75 -9.39
C ARG A 84 -2.74 3.36 -8.14
N ARG A 85 -3.91 4.01 -8.27
CA ARG A 85 -4.65 4.53 -7.10
C ARG A 85 -5.15 3.42 -6.17
N VAL A 86 -5.54 2.29 -6.74
CA VAL A 86 -5.92 1.09 -5.97
C VAL A 86 -4.73 0.59 -5.15
N ASP A 87 -3.54 0.45 -5.75
CA ASP A 87 -2.32 0.07 -5.04
C ASP A 87 -2.01 1.01 -3.87
N LEU A 88 -2.08 2.32 -4.11
CA LEU A 88 -1.83 3.33 -3.06
C LEU A 88 -2.85 3.22 -1.92
N ALA A 89 -4.13 3.00 -2.23
CA ALA A 89 -5.17 2.83 -1.22
C ALA A 89 -4.98 1.55 -0.40
N GLN A 90 -4.60 0.44 -1.05
CA GLN A 90 -4.31 -0.82 -0.39
C GLN A 90 -3.09 -0.71 0.54
N ALA A 91 -2.00 -0.10 0.06
CA ALA A 91 -0.81 0.15 0.86
C ALA A 91 -1.10 1.06 2.06
N LEU A 92 -1.88 2.11 1.88
CA LEU A 92 -2.25 3.02 2.97
C LEU A 92 -3.11 2.32 4.02
N ALA A 93 -4.10 1.52 3.60
CA ALA A 93 -4.93 0.75 4.53
C ALA A 93 -4.11 -0.30 5.30
N LEU A 94 -3.19 -1.00 4.62
CA LEU A 94 -2.30 -1.98 5.24
C LEU A 94 -1.39 -1.33 6.29
N THR A 95 -0.74 -0.23 5.95
CA THR A 95 0.15 0.50 6.87
C THR A 95 -0.62 1.09 8.04
N ALA A 96 -1.81 1.63 7.82
CA ALA A 96 -2.65 2.15 8.90
C ALA A 96 -3.11 1.05 9.89
N LEU A 97 -3.36 -0.16 9.40
CA LEU A 97 -3.65 -1.31 10.27
C LEU A 97 -2.45 -1.73 11.12
N ALA A 98 -1.24 -1.53 10.62
CA ALA A 98 0.00 -1.89 11.30
C ALA A 98 0.42 -0.82 12.32
N VAL A 99 0.45 0.45 11.92
CA VAL A 99 1.07 1.54 12.69
C VAL A 99 0.11 2.67 13.10
N GLY A 100 -1.15 2.58 12.72
CA GLY A 100 -2.17 3.62 12.94
C GLY A 100 -2.29 4.60 11.76
N ALA A 101 -3.46 5.26 11.65
CA ALA A 101 -3.79 6.12 10.52
C ALA A 101 -2.88 7.35 10.41
N GLU A 102 -2.60 8.02 11.52
CA GLU A 102 -1.76 9.23 11.57
C GLU A 102 -0.36 8.95 11.01
N ARG A 103 0.33 7.95 11.56
CA ARG A 103 1.68 7.58 11.15
C ARG A 103 1.74 7.06 9.72
N ALA A 104 0.72 6.34 9.28
CA ALA A 104 0.62 5.86 7.90
C ALA A 104 0.50 7.03 6.90
N ILE A 105 -0.30 8.05 7.21
CA ILE A 105 -0.46 9.24 6.39
C ILE A 105 0.81 10.09 6.39
N ASP A 106 1.46 10.26 7.53
CA ASP A 106 2.72 11.00 7.61
C ASP A 106 3.79 10.35 6.72
N ALA A 107 3.91 9.02 6.77
CA ALA A 107 4.83 8.29 5.89
C ALA A 107 4.47 8.46 4.41
N ALA A 108 3.20 8.33 4.06
CA ALA A 108 2.74 8.54 2.68
C ALA A 108 3.03 9.97 2.19
N SER A 109 2.82 10.98 3.06
CA SER A 109 3.03 12.39 2.75
C SER A 109 4.49 12.76 2.46
N ARG A 110 5.45 11.98 2.93
CA ARG A 110 6.87 12.17 2.59
C ARG A 110 7.21 11.78 1.15
N SER A 111 6.40 10.91 0.56
CA SER A 111 6.66 10.36 -0.78
C SER A 111 5.62 10.77 -1.82
N LEU A 112 4.36 11.01 -1.42
CA LEU A 112 3.26 11.33 -2.31
C LEU A 112 2.93 12.82 -2.28
N THR A 113 2.52 13.36 -3.42
CA THR A 113 2.00 14.72 -3.51
C THR A 113 0.61 14.81 -2.87
N THR A 114 0.20 16.02 -2.46
CA THR A 114 -1.16 16.27 -1.94
C THR A 114 -2.24 15.82 -2.93
N ALA A 115 -2.02 16.01 -4.23
CA ALA A 115 -2.96 15.56 -5.26
C ALA A 115 -3.07 14.03 -5.32
N GLN A 116 -1.96 13.31 -5.19
CA GLN A 116 -1.96 11.84 -5.11
C GLN A 116 -2.69 11.37 -3.84
N LEU A 117 -2.41 11.97 -2.69
CA LEU A 117 -3.09 11.65 -1.42
C LEU A 117 -4.61 11.90 -1.52
N ALA A 118 -5.02 13.05 -2.06
CA ALA A 118 -6.44 13.36 -2.28
C ALA A 118 -7.11 12.32 -3.20
N SER A 119 -6.41 11.82 -4.21
CA SER A 119 -6.92 10.81 -5.13
C SER A 119 -7.15 9.43 -4.50
N ILE A 120 -6.52 9.14 -3.36
CA ILE A 120 -6.67 7.88 -2.62
C ILE A 120 -7.99 7.85 -1.84
N ALA A 121 -8.45 8.99 -1.31
CA ALA A 121 -9.60 9.06 -0.41
C ALA A 121 -10.85 8.34 -0.95
N PRO A 122 -11.29 8.53 -2.23
CA PRO A 122 -12.43 7.80 -2.79
C PRO A 122 -12.18 6.28 -2.93
N MET A 123 -10.92 5.86 -3.00
CA MET A 123 -10.52 4.47 -3.15
C MET A 123 -10.49 3.70 -1.81
N LEU A 124 -10.54 4.37 -0.67
CA LEU A 124 -10.54 3.75 0.65
C LEU A 124 -11.90 3.11 0.97
N GLN A 125 -12.26 2.11 0.19
CA GLN A 125 -13.50 1.33 0.33
C GLN A 125 -13.16 -0.14 0.51
N ARG A 126 -13.95 -0.86 1.32
CA ARG A 126 -13.72 -2.29 1.58
C ARG A 126 -13.63 -3.14 0.31
N VAL A 127 -14.37 -2.77 -0.74
CA VAL A 127 -14.39 -3.51 -2.01
C VAL A 127 -13.03 -3.47 -2.74
N VAL A 128 -12.27 -2.41 -2.55
CA VAL A 128 -10.94 -2.21 -3.17
C VAL A 128 -9.84 -2.98 -2.43
N LEU A 129 -10.06 -3.30 -1.16
CA LEU A 129 -9.05 -3.94 -0.32
C LEU A 129 -8.95 -5.44 -0.62
N PRO A 130 -7.73 -6.03 -0.57
CA PRO A 130 -7.54 -7.45 -0.67
C PRO A 130 -8.34 -8.22 0.39
N ARG A 131 -8.67 -9.48 0.07
CA ARG A 131 -9.46 -10.32 0.97
C ARG A 131 -8.82 -10.44 2.36
N GLN A 132 -7.52 -10.68 2.41
CA GLN A 132 -6.78 -10.82 3.66
C GLN A 132 -6.89 -9.55 4.52
N THR A 133 -6.72 -8.37 3.94
CA THR A 133 -6.90 -7.08 4.63
C THR A 133 -8.31 -6.94 5.19
N ARG A 134 -9.34 -7.29 4.40
CA ARG A 134 -10.75 -7.25 4.86
C ARG A 134 -11.02 -8.21 6.01
N GLU A 135 -10.41 -9.39 6.03
CA GLU A 135 -10.54 -10.38 7.10
C GLU A 135 -9.92 -9.89 8.41
N VAL A 136 -8.71 -9.31 8.33
CA VAL A 136 -8.05 -8.68 9.49
C VAL A 136 -8.91 -7.55 10.04
N MET A 137 -9.45 -6.72 9.17
CA MET A 137 -10.38 -5.66 9.52
C MET A 137 -11.64 -6.20 10.23
N GLY A 138 -12.20 -7.29 9.79
CA GLY A 138 -13.39 -7.90 10.40
C GLY A 138 -13.15 -8.42 11.82
N ARG A 139 -11.96 -8.91 12.12
CA ARG A 139 -11.62 -9.53 13.42
C ARG A 139 -11.35 -8.51 14.53
N ARG A 140 -10.92 -7.32 14.22
CA ARG A 140 -10.42 -6.34 15.20
C ARG A 140 -11.41 -5.23 15.58
N GLY A 141 -12.67 -5.26 15.16
CA GLY A 141 -13.68 -4.24 15.52
C GLY A 141 -13.34 -2.78 15.22
N ALA A 142 -12.06 -2.41 15.38
CA ALA A 142 -11.52 -1.07 15.16
C ALA A 142 -11.36 -0.68 13.67
N SER A 143 -11.59 -1.59 12.78
CA SER A 143 -11.16 -1.46 11.39
C SER A 143 -12.09 -0.63 10.49
N ARG A 144 -13.36 -0.51 10.85
CA ARG A 144 -14.22 0.47 10.18
C ARG A 144 -13.76 1.89 10.50
N GLN A 145 -13.31 2.07 11.74
CA GLN A 145 -12.79 3.33 12.21
C GLN A 145 -11.51 3.72 11.47
N VAL A 146 -10.59 2.78 11.23
CA VAL A 146 -9.34 3.06 10.50
C VAL A 146 -9.60 3.62 9.10
N LEU A 147 -10.55 3.06 8.33
CA LEU A 147 -10.87 3.61 7.00
C LEU A 147 -11.53 4.99 7.09
N GLN A 148 -12.34 5.22 8.12
CA GLN A 148 -12.95 6.52 8.34
C GLN A 148 -11.88 7.55 8.75
N ASP A 149 -11.02 7.20 9.70
CA ASP A 149 -9.92 8.05 10.17
C ASP A 149 -8.98 8.42 9.01
N LEU A 150 -8.65 7.47 8.14
CA LEU A 150 -7.86 7.72 6.93
C LEU A 150 -8.54 8.71 5.98
N ARG A 151 -9.84 8.52 5.71
CA ARG A 151 -10.58 9.44 4.82
C ARG A 151 -10.63 10.84 5.41
N ASP A 152 -10.97 10.96 6.69
CA ASP A 152 -11.10 12.25 7.38
C ASP A 152 -9.77 12.99 7.40
N ALA A 153 -8.68 12.29 7.66
CA ALA A 153 -7.34 12.86 7.63
C ALA A 153 -6.90 13.27 6.21
N LEU A 154 -7.21 12.48 5.18
CA LEU A 154 -6.91 12.84 3.79
C LEU A 154 -7.74 14.04 3.31
N VAL A 155 -9.00 14.13 3.73
CA VAL A 155 -9.84 15.31 3.44
C VAL A 155 -9.27 16.56 4.11
N ALA A 156 -8.77 16.45 5.35
CA ALA A 156 -8.14 17.56 6.06
C ALA A 156 -6.85 18.08 5.40
N LEU A 157 -6.14 17.21 4.66
CA LEU A 157 -4.94 17.60 3.89
C LEU A 157 -5.29 18.30 2.55
N THR A 158 -6.53 18.16 2.08
CA THR A 158 -6.95 18.79 0.83
C THR A 158 -7.29 20.26 1.13
N PRO A 159 -6.60 21.25 0.53
CA PRO A 159 -6.97 22.64 0.72
C PRO A 159 -8.44 22.81 0.26
N THR A 160 -9.28 23.32 1.13
CA THR A 160 -10.63 23.74 0.76
C THR A 160 -10.49 24.78 -0.36
N ALA A 161 -11.05 24.48 -1.53
CA ALA A 161 -11.05 25.39 -2.68
C ALA A 161 -11.97 26.62 -2.50
N ASP A 162 -12.32 26.95 -1.25
CA ASP A 162 -13.17 28.07 -0.87
C ASP A 162 -12.41 29.07 0.01
N ALA A 163 -11.41 29.71 -0.59
CA ALA A 163 -10.98 31.02 -0.16
C ALA A 163 -10.85 31.88 -1.42
N GLU A 164 -11.98 32.23 -1.99
CA GLU A 164 -12.08 33.33 -2.92
C GLU A 164 -11.78 34.61 -2.11
N PRO A 165 -10.73 35.38 -2.43
CA PRO A 165 -10.56 36.66 -1.79
C PRO A 165 -11.62 37.61 -2.32
N ALA A 166 -12.39 38.12 -1.41
CA ALA A 166 -13.29 39.22 -1.68
C ALA A 166 -12.52 40.48 -2.11
#